data_43a477654f081d97d956fe3cd0aa3f3b
#
_entry.id   43a477654f081d97d956fe3cd0aa3f3b
#
_cell.length_a   1.000
_cell.length_b   1.000
_cell.length_c   1.000
_cell.angle_alpha   90.00
_cell.angle_beta   90.00
_cell.angle_gamma   90.00
#
_symmetry.space_group_name_H-M   'P 1'
#
loop_
_entity.id
_entity.type
_entity.pdbx_description
1 polymer ?
#
loop_
_entity_poly.entity_id
_entity_poly.type
_entity_poly.pdbx_seq_one_letter_code
_entity_poly.pdbx_strand_id
1 'polypeptide(L)'
;MEHSGHRKRLIEKLDKGVLCEHEVLEALLFNAMPRKNTNDLAHRLLAQFGSVPAILEAPISLLKEVDGVGESVAAYLKCVGTFAQRYYAEYKERFPLYYEDEDFRAFVRREYTYLNAEMLDCYMVDRTGRILGRKRFTSWANDFADLPPEEFTSLLATKGVAGLIFVHNHPAGSCTPSEMDNETTKRCQWLCEFHNLLLCEHIVCGLDGVYSYHADGFLGDAYQKQSILDLLARGNYGQETR
;
A
#
# COMPACT_ATOMS: atom_id res chain seq x y z
N MET A 1 -5.46 -35.82 -13.08
CA MET A 1 -5.61 -34.57 -13.89
C MET A 1 -6.40 -33.45 -13.18
N GLU A 2 -6.92 -33.64 -11.98
CA GLU A 2 -7.71 -32.60 -11.25
C GLU A 2 -6.91 -31.51 -10.54
N HIS A 3 -5.62 -31.73 -10.25
CA HIS A 3 -4.84 -30.81 -9.42
C HIS A 3 -4.38 -29.52 -10.13
N SER A 4 -4.28 -29.48 -11.46
CA SER A 4 -3.85 -28.28 -12.18
C SER A 4 -4.90 -27.17 -12.18
N GLY A 5 -6.17 -27.54 -12.21
CA GLY A 5 -7.29 -26.58 -12.17
C GLY A 5 -7.48 -25.93 -10.79
N HIS A 6 -7.20 -26.67 -9.72
CA HIS A 6 -7.31 -26.15 -8.35
C HIS A 6 -6.22 -25.10 -8.06
N ARG A 7 -4.95 -25.39 -8.36
CA ARG A 7 -3.85 -24.43 -8.20
C ARG A 7 -4.06 -23.17 -9.00
N LYS A 8 -4.55 -23.28 -10.24
CA LYS A 8 -4.85 -22.11 -11.06
C LYS A 8 -5.92 -21.21 -10.41
N ARG A 9 -6.99 -21.80 -9.88
CA ARG A 9 -8.04 -21.05 -9.17
C ARG A 9 -7.51 -20.35 -7.92
N LEU A 10 -6.61 -20.99 -7.15
CA LEU A 10 -5.99 -20.37 -5.98
C LEU A 10 -5.09 -19.20 -6.36
N ILE A 11 -4.33 -19.31 -7.45
CA ILE A 11 -3.51 -18.20 -7.97
C ILE A 11 -4.41 -17.03 -8.40
N GLU A 12 -5.53 -17.28 -9.07
CA GLU A 12 -6.49 -16.25 -9.45
C GLU A 12 -7.15 -15.58 -8.23
N LYS A 13 -7.41 -16.33 -7.15
CA LYS A 13 -7.90 -15.80 -5.88
C LYS A 13 -6.84 -14.99 -5.15
N LEU A 14 -5.57 -15.41 -5.21
CA LEU A 14 -4.44 -14.71 -4.62
C LEU A 14 -4.27 -13.33 -5.25
N ASP A 15 -4.33 -13.25 -6.58
CA ASP A 15 -4.28 -12.00 -7.33
C ASP A 15 -5.42 -11.03 -6.95
N LYS A 16 -6.59 -11.57 -6.63
CA LYS A 16 -7.76 -10.79 -6.17
C LYS A 16 -7.76 -10.48 -4.67
N GLY A 17 -6.80 -11.01 -3.90
CA GLY A 17 -6.74 -10.82 -2.45
C GLY A 17 -7.90 -11.45 -1.66
N VAL A 18 -8.54 -12.51 -2.18
CA VAL A 18 -9.75 -13.13 -1.59
C VAL A 18 -9.52 -14.55 -1.07
N LEU A 19 -8.28 -14.91 -0.74
CA LEU A 19 -7.95 -16.19 -0.12
C LEU A 19 -8.36 -16.21 1.36
N CYS A 20 -8.94 -17.32 1.80
CA CYS A 20 -9.08 -17.61 3.22
C CYS A 20 -7.77 -18.21 3.78
N GLU A 21 -7.66 -18.33 5.09
CA GLU A 21 -6.41 -18.65 5.78
C GLU A 21 -5.78 -19.98 5.34
N HIS A 22 -6.59 -21.05 5.21
CA HIS A 22 -6.09 -22.34 4.73
C HIS A 22 -5.64 -22.27 3.25
N GLU A 23 -6.31 -21.48 2.42
CA GLU A 23 -5.94 -21.29 1.02
C GLU A 23 -4.63 -20.51 0.86
N VAL A 24 -4.36 -19.54 1.75
CA VAL A 24 -3.06 -18.85 1.81
C VAL A 24 -1.94 -19.82 2.12
N LEU A 25 -2.14 -20.67 3.15
CA LEU A 25 -1.16 -21.67 3.54
C LEU A 25 -0.97 -22.74 2.45
N GLU A 26 -2.05 -23.18 1.82
CA GLU A 26 -2.00 -24.11 0.70
C GLU A 26 -1.19 -23.55 -0.48
N ALA A 27 -1.46 -22.28 -0.88
CA ALA A 27 -0.73 -21.60 -1.94
C ALA A 27 0.77 -21.46 -1.61
N LEU A 28 1.09 -21.15 -0.35
CA LEU A 28 2.47 -21.08 0.13
C LEU A 28 3.18 -22.41 -0.03
N LEU A 29 2.52 -23.51 0.32
CA LEU A 29 3.07 -24.87 0.23
C LEU A 29 3.30 -25.36 -1.21
N PHE A 30 2.72 -24.71 -2.24
CA PHE A 30 2.91 -25.11 -3.65
C PHE A 30 4.38 -25.19 -4.06
N ASN A 31 5.21 -24.26 -3.56
CA ASN A 31 6.64 -24.23 -3.88
C ASN A 31 7.43 -25.29 -3.10
N ALA A 32 7.06 -25.56 -1.86
CA ALA A 32 7.71 -26.58 -1.04
C ALA A 32 7.33 -28.02 -1.50
N MET A 33 6.15 -28.16 -2.10
CA MET A 33 5.57 -29.46 -2.50
C MET A 33 4.95 -29.43 -3.91
N PRO A 34 5.75 -29.25 -4.98
CA PRO A 34 5.23 -28.92 -6.32
C PRO A 34 4.28 -29.96 -6.92
N ARG A 35 4.36 -31.22 -6.52
CA ARG A 35 3.61 -32.34 -7.11
C ARG A 35 2.64 -33.03 -6.16
N LYS A 36 2.45 -32.50 -4.94
CA LYS A 36 1.58 -33.08 -3.92
C LYS A 36 0.32 -32.25 -3.72
N ASN A 37 -0.72 -32.90 -3.20
CA ASN A 37 -1.87 -32.20 -2.63
C ASN A 37 -1.45 -31.49 -1.34
N THR A 38 -1.58 -30.18 -1.30
CA THR A 38 -1.18 -29.35 -0.16
C THR A 38 -2.35 -28.95 0.72
N ASN A 39 -3.58 -29.20 0.27
CA ASN A 39 -4.80 -28.85 1.00
C ASN A 39 -4.89 -29.58 2.36
N ASP A 40 -4.76 -30.91 2.35
CA ASP A 40 -4.85 -31.70 3.58
C ASP A 40 -3.73 -31.35 4.58
N LEU A 41 -2.55 -31.01 4.07
CA LEU A 41 -1.44 -30.57 4.91
C LEU A 41 -1.71 -29.20 5.52
N ALA A 42 -2.26 -28.26 4.75
CA ALA A 42 -2.64 -26.95 5.26
C ALA A 42 -3.67 -27.07 6.40
N HIS A 43 -4.67 -27.93 6.24
CA HIS A 43 -5.65 -28.19 7.30
C HIS A 43 -5.03 -28.81 8.55
N ARG A 44 -4.12 -29.79 8.42
CA ARG A 44 -3.43 -30.38 9.58
C ARG A 44 -2.57 -29.37 10.33
N LEU A 45 -1.83 -28.54 9.61
CA LEU A 45 -1.03 -27.48 10.21
C LEU A 45 -1.91 -26.47 10.98
N LEU A 46 -3.01 -26.02 10.37
CA LEU A 46 -3.95 -25.12 11.05
C LEU A 46 -4.62 -25.77 12.26
N ALA A 47 -4.96 -27.06 12.18
CA ALA A 47 -5.54 -27.79 13.31
C ALA A 47 -4.59 -27.89 14.50
N GLN A 48 -3.26 -28.00 14.25
CA GLN A 48 -2.25 -28.11 15.32
C GLN A 48 -1.82 -26.72 15.88
N PHE A 49 -1.70 -25.71 15.03
CA PHE A 49 -1.12 -24.42 15.42
C PHE A 49 -2.16 -23.28 15.52
N GLY A 50 -3.35 -23.46 14.99
CA GLY A 50 -4.46 -22.52 15.09
C GLY A 50 -4.48 -21.39 14.06
N SER A 51 -3.32 -20.94 13.59
CA SER A 51 -3.23 -19.81 12.62
C SER A 51 -1.97 -19.88 11.77
N VAL A 52 -1.98 -19.23 10.59
CA VAL A 52 -0.79 -19.11 9.73
C VAL A 52 0.38 -18.42 10.43
N PRO A 53 0.21 -17.30 11.14
CA PRO A 53 1.30 -16.72 11.92
C PRO A 53 1.94 -17.70 12.90
N ALA A 54 1.13 -18.42 13.68
CA ALA A 54 1.63 -19.42 14.64
C ALA A 54 2.42 -20.55 13.98
N ILE A 55 2.00 -21.00 12.78
CA ILE A 55 2.75 -21.96 11.98
C ILE A 55 4.11 -21.42 11.56
N LEU A 56 4.15 -20.18 11.05
CA LEU A 56 5.37 -19.55 10.56
C LEU A 56 6.37 -19.19 11.69
N GLU A 57 5.87 -18.98 12.89
CA GLU A 57 6.69 -18.71 14.09
C GLU A 57 7.19 -20.00 14.78
N ALA A 58 6.52 -21.13 14.56
CA ALA A 58 6.82 -22.38 15.21
C ALA A 58 8.29 -22.84 15.00
N PRO A 59 8.91 -23.51 15.98
CA PRO A 59 10.20 -24.18 15.81
C PRO A 59 10.12 -25.30 14.76
N ILE A 60 11.21 -25.50 14.01
CA ILE A 60 11.31 -26.56 13.00
C ILE A 60 10.99 -27.93 13.60
N SER A 61 11.41 -28.20 14.83
CA SER A 61 11.14 -29.45 15.53
C SER A 61 9.64 -29.73 15.66
N LEU A 62 8.85 -28.72 16.06
CA LEU A 62 7.41 -28.86 16.23
C LEU A 62 6.67 -28.95 14.86
N LEU A 63 7.14 -28.23 13.85
CA LEU A 63 6.59 -28.35 12.50
C LEU A 63 6.74 -29.78 11.95
N LYS A 64 7.85 -30.44 12.26
CA LYS A 64 8.13 -31.82 11.81
C LYS A 64 7.29 -32.88 12.51
N GLU A 65 6.61 -32.57 13.60
CA GLU A 65 5.67 -33.47 14.27
C GLU A 65 4.35 -33.62 13.47
N VAL A 66 4.06 -32.68 12.56
CA VAL A 66 2.89 -32.75 11.68
C VAL A 66 3.14 -33.80 10.58
N ASP A 67 2.26 -34.79 10.48
CA ASP A 67 2.36 -35.79 9.41
C ASP A 67 2.36 -35.12 8.02
N GLY A 68 3.35 -35.46 7.20
CA GLY A 68 3.58 -34.89 5.88
C GLY A 68 4.55 -33.69 5.87
N VAL A 69 5.01 -33.21 7.03
CA VAL A 69 6.03 -32.12 7.12
C VAL A 69 7.42 -32.74 7.29
N GLY A 70 8.16 -32.79 6.21
CA GLY A 70 9.58 -33.14 6.22
C GLY A 70 10.48 -31.93 6.53
N GLU A 71 11.79 -32.19 6.65
CA GLU A 71 12.82 -31.17 6.93
C GLU A 71 12.71 -29.95 5.99
N SER A 72 12.60 -30.19 4.68
CA SER A 72 12.54 -29.12 3.67
C SER A 72 11.28 -28.25 3.80
N VAL A 73 10.13 -28.85 4.12
CA VAL A 73 8.87 -28.11 4.30
C VAL A 73 8.93 -27.28 5.57
N ALA A 74 9.42 -27.85 6.68
CA ALA A 74 9.59 -27.13 7.94
C ALA A 74 10.57 -25.96 7.80
N ALA A 75 11.71 -26.19 7.15
CA ALA A 75 12.70 -25.13 6.89
C ALA A 75 12.13 -24.03 5.98
N TYR A 76 11.36 -24.39 4.95
CA TYR A 76 10.71 -23.42 4.08
C TYR A 76 9.72 -22.54 4.83
N LEU A 77 8.81 -23.12 5.63
CA LEU A 77 7.85 -22.37 6.43
C LEU A 77 8.55 -21.42 7.40
N LYS A 78 9.59 -21.90 8.09
CA LYS A 78 10.39 -21.08 8.99
C LYS A 78 11.14 -19.95 8.29
N CYS A 79 11.67 -20.20 7.10
CA CYS A 79 12.33 -19.19 6.27
C CYS A 79 11.34 -18.09 5.87
N VAL A 80 10.13 -18.47 5.42
CA VAL A 80 9.07 -17.50 5.08
C VAL A 80 8.67 -16.67 6.29
N GLY A 81 8.47 -17.30 7.45
CA GLY A 81 8.16 -16.57 8.69
C GLY A 81 9.26 -15.58 9.09
N THR A 82 10.53 -16.02 9.03
CA THR A 82 11.68 -15.14 9.32
C THR A 82 11.77 -13.97 8.33
N PHE A 83 11.55 -14.24 7.04
CA PHE A 83 11.51 -13.20 6.02
C PHE A 83 10.37 -12.22 6.26
N ALA A 84 9.17 -12.71 6.53
CA ALA A 84 8.00 -11.87 6.81
C ALA A 84 8.21 -10.97 8.04
N GLN A 85 8.78 -11.50 9.12
CA GLN A 85 9.10 -10.71 10.32
C GLN A 85 10.11 -9.60 10.02
N ARG A 86 11.20 -9.91 9.30
CA ARG A 86 12.22 -8.91 8.91
C ARG A 86 11.65 -7.87 7.96
N TYR A 87 10.94 -8.31 6.93
CA TYR A 87 10.31 -7.41 5.97
C TYR A 87 9.31 -6.47 6.66
N TYR A 88 8.47 -7.01 7.56
CA TYR A 88 7.49 -6.20 8.27
C TYR A 88 8.14 -5.19 9.22
N ALA A 89 9.21 -5.56 9.92
CA ALA A 89 9.96 -4.66 10.78
C ALA A 89 10.56 -3.50 9.97
N GLU A 90 11.28 -3.82 8.88
CA GLU A 90 11.87 -2.81 8.00
C GLU A 90 10.79 -1.96 7.30
N TYR A 91 9.69 -2.59 6.86
CA TYR A 91 8.59 -1.89 6.20
C TYR A 91 7.88 -0.93 7.14
N LYS A 92 7.61 -1.36 8.38
CA LYS A 92 6.97 -0.53 9.41
C LYS A 92 7.83 0.67 9.81
N GLU A 93 9.15 0.49 9.86
CA GLU A 93 10.08 1.59 10.12
C GLU A 93 10.22 2.53 8.92
N ARG A 94 10.09 2.01 7.71
CA ARG A 94 10.36 2.74 6.47
C ARG A 94 9.11 3.35 5.85
N PHE A 95 7.96 2.69 5.95
CA PHE A 95 6.70 3.14 5.35
C PHE A 95 5.56 3.10 6.38
N PRO A 96 4.85 4.21 6.59
CA PRO A 96 3.67 4.21 7.44
C PRO A 96 2.58 3.30 6.84
N LEU A 97 1.92 2.53 7.70
CA LEU A 97 0.78 1.66 7.29
C LEU A 97 -0.52 2.45 7.22
N TYR A 98 -0.61 3.51 8.00
CA TYR A 98 -1.75 4.40 8.06
C TYR A 98 -1.29 5.83 7.88
N TYR A 99 -2.15 6.65 7.30
CA TYR A 99 -1.95 8.07 7.23
C TYR A 99 -2.27 8.69 8.60
N GLU A 100 -1.27 9.33 9.18
CA GLU A 100 -1.40 10.23 10.33
C GLU A 100 -0.57 11.47 10.02
N ASP A 101 -1.17 12.67 10.16
CA ASP A 101 -0.61 13.91 9.62
C ASP A 101 0.86 14.16 10.02
N GLU A 102 1.17 14.06 11.30
CA GLU A 102 2.53 14.33 11.80
C GLU A 102 3.52 13.24 11.43
N ASP A 103 3.13 11.98 11.61
CA ASP A 103 3.97 10.82 11.31
C ASP A 103 4.25 10.71 9.80
N PHE A 104 3.22 10.99 8.97
CA PHE A 104 3.38 10.96 7.53
C PHE A 104 4.28 12.10 7.04
N ARG A 105 4.15 13.30 7.59
CA ARG A 105 5.06 14.43 7.26
C ARG A 105 6.49 14.18 7.73
N ALA A 106 6.69 13.59 8.90
CA ALA A 106 8.01 13.18 9.37
C ALA A 106 8.64 12.12 8.46
N PHE A 107 7.84 11.13 8.04
CA PHE A 107 8.24 10.14 7.05
C PHE A 107 8.64 10.79 5.72
N VAL A 108 7.82 11.69 5.16
CA VAL A 108 8.13 12.41 3.91
C VAL A 108 9.44 13.17 4.04
N ARG A 109 9.62 13.93 5.11
CA ARG A 109 10.85 14.68 5.33
C ARG A 109 12.07 13.79 5.35
N ARG A 110 12.02 12.64 6.00
CA ARG A 110 13.13 11.68 6.07
C ARG A 110 13.48 11.08 4.71
N GLU A 111 12.46 10.69 3.93
CA GLU A 111 12.64 9.91 2.70
C GLU A 111 12.88 10.78 1.45
N TYR A 112 12.42 12.04 1.45
CA TYR A 112 12.39 12.85 0.24
C TYR A 112 13.35 14.04 0.24
N THR A 113 13.75 14.56 1.42
CA THR A 113 14.58 15.81 1.50
C THR A 113 15.89 15.73 0.75
N TYR A 114 16.54 14.57 0.76
CA TYR A 114 17.88 14.42 0.19
C TYR A 114 17.91 13.63 -1.12
N LEU A 115 16.78 13.49 -1.78
CA LEU A 115 16.75 12.90 -3.12
C LEU A 115 17.39 13.85 -4.13
N ASN A 116 18.29 13.31 -4.96
CA ASN A 116 19.03 14.10 -5.95
C ASN A 116 18.22 14.39 -7.23
N ALA A 117 17.10 13.73 -7.41
CA ALA A 117 16.20 13.92 -8.53
C ALA A 117 14.81 14.26 -8.01
N GLU A 118 14.07 15.02 -8.78
CA GLU A 118 12.67 15.29 -8.51
C GLU A 118 11.86 14.01 -8.69
N MET A 119 11.08 13.67 -7.68
CA MET A 119 10.30 12.45 -7.61
C MET A 119 8.87 12.78 -7.22
N LEU A 120 7.93 12.14 -7.89
CA LEU A 120 6.52 12.18 -7.52
C LEU A 120 6.05 10.79 -7.12
N ASP A 121 5.54 10.68 -5.92
CA ASP A 121 4.86 9.49 -5.43
C ASP A 121 3.39 9.79 -5.15
N CYS A 122 2.52 8.86 -5.52
CA CYS A 122 1.11 8.86 -5.16
C CYS A 122 0.83 7.69 -4.22
N TYR A 123 0.37 7.98 -3.02
CA TYR A 123 -0.09 7.00 -2.05
C TYR A 123 -1.60 6.87 -2.15
N MET A 124 -2.07 5.62 -2.19
CA MET A 124 -3.49 5.28 -2.22
C MET A 124 -3.94 4.92 -0.82
N VAL A 125 -5.03 5.51 -0.35
CA VAL A 125 -5.57 5.25 0.98
C VAL A 125 -7.02 4.79 0.90
N ASP A 126 -7.42 3.93 1.83
CA ASP A 126 -8.81 3.53 2.03
C ASP A 126 -9.55 4.50 2.97
N ARG A 127 -10.83 4.22 3.22
CA ARG A 127 -11.69 5.04 4.10
C ARG A 127 -11.24 5.13 5.56
N THR A 128 -10.35 4.24 5.98
CA THR A 128 -9.79 4.23 7.35
C THR A 128 -8.44 4.94 7.43
N GLY A 129 -7.94 5.49 6.32
CA GLY A 129 -6.61 6.07 6.20
C GLY A 129 -5.50 5.04 6.05
N ARG A 130 -5.84 3.74 5.87
CA ARG A 130 -4.83 2.72 5.60
C ARG A 130 -4.22 2.94 4.23
N ILE A 131 -2.89 2.93 4.17
CA ILE A 131 -2.13 3.03 2.93
C ILE A 131 -2.17 1.68 2.22
N LEU A 132 -2.84 1.63 1.07
CA LEU A 132 -3.02 0.42 0.26
C LEU A 132 -1.83 0.17 -0.67
N GLY A 133 -1.11 1.22 -1.04
CA GLY A 133 0.03 1.13 -1.94
C GLY A 133 0.59 2.50 -2.31
N ARG A 134 1.70 2.46 -3.03
CA ARG A 134 2.39 3.64 -3.58
C ARG A 134 2.70 3.41 -5.05
N LYS A 135 2.40 4.39 -5.88
CA LYS A 135 2.86 4.48 -7.26
C LYS A 135 3.91 5.59 -7.36
N ARG A 136 5.09 5.25 -7.86
CA ARG A 136 6.12 6.23 -8.21
C ARG A 136 6.04 6.56 -9.69
N PHE A 137 6.02 7.84 -10.01
CA PHE A 137 6.11 8.34 -11.37
C PHE A 137 7.56 8.73 -11.67
N THR A 138 8.18 8.06 -12.64
CA THR A 138 9.60 8.23 -12.96
C THR A 138 9.85 8.94 -14.27
N SER A 139 8.80 9.16 -15.08
CA SER A 139 8.91 9.68 -16.44
C SER A 139 8.44 11.12 -16.61
N TRP A 140 8.27 11.85 -15.53
CA TRP A 140 7.92 13.26 -15.62
C TRP A 140 9.22 14.10 -15.64
N ALA A 141 9.56 14.55 -16.81
CA ALA A 141 10.67 15.47 -16.99
C ALA A 141 10.15 16.90 -16.75
N ASN A 142 10.37 17.44 -15.56
CA ASN A 142 10.21 18.85 -15.20
C ASN A 142 8.81 19.47 -15.35
N ASP A 143 7.78 18.69 -15.63
CA ASP A 143 6.45 19.22 -15.85
C ASP A 143 5.38 18.23 -15.32
N PHE A 144 4.72 18.60 -14.22
CA PHE A 144 3.60 17.86 -13.64
C PHE A 144 2.42 17.74 -14.64
N ALA A 145 2.43 18.53 -15.70
CA ALA A 145 1.48 18.45 -16.79
C ALA A 145 1.49 17.09 -17.51
N ASP A 146 2.57 16.32 -17.34
CA ASP A 146 2.81 15.03 -18.00
C ASP A 146 2.55 13.81 -17.12
N LEU A 147 1.71 13.91 -16.06
CA LEU A 147 1.15 12.72 -15.46
C LEU A 147 0.44 11.91 -16.55
N PRO A 148 0.96 10.70 -16.90
CA PRO A 148 0.35 9.93 -17.99
C PRO A 148 -1.11 9.65 -17.64
N PRO A 149 -2.08 10.11 -18.45
CA PRO A 149 -3.51 9.99 -18.13
C PRO A 149 -3.93 8.55 -17.83
N GLU A 150 -3.30 7.59 -18.53
CA GLU A 150 -3.56 6.16 -18.35
C GLU A 150 -3.10 5.65 -16.98
N GLU A 151 -1.92 6.09 -16.51
CA GLU A 151 -1.40 5.71 -15.21
C GLU A 151 -2.24 6.31 -14.08
N PHE A 152 -2.64 7.56 -14.22
CA PHE A 152 -3.51 8.22 -13.24
C PHE A 152 -4.90 7.57 -13.21
N THR A 153 -5.50 7.28 -14.35
CA THR A 153 -6.79 6.59 -14.45
C THR A 153 -6.74 5.21 -13.79
N SER A 154 -5.62 4.50 -13.90
CA SER A 154 -5.44 3.20 -13.24
C SER A 154 -5.46 3.29 -11.71
N LEU A 155 -4.91 4.38 -11.14
CA LEU A 155 -4.97 4.64 -9.70
C LEU A 155 -6.41 4.90 -9.24
N LEU A 156 -7.14 5.74 -9.99
CA LEU A 156 -8.53 6.08 -9.70
C LEU A 156 -9.46 4.85 -9.77
N ALA A 157 -9.14 3.87 -10.60
CA ALA A 157 -9.90 2.63 -10.76
C ALA A 157 -9.52 1.52 -9.77
N THR A 158 -8.52 1.75 -8.92
CA THR A 158 -8.04 0.73 -7.97
C THR A 158 -9.09 0.46 -6.89
N LYS A 159 -9.49 -0.81 -6.76
CA LYS A 159 -10.54 -1.22 -5.81
C LYS A 159 -10.12 -0.95 -4.36
N GLY A 160 -11.03 -0.31 -3.61
CA GLY A 160 -10.84 -0.03 -2.18
C GLY A 160 -10.17 1.30 -1.90
N VAL A 161 -9.67 2.00 -2.90
CA VAL A 161 -9.14 3.36 -2.76
C VAL A 161 -10.29 4.32 -2.49
N ALA A 162 -10.12 5.16 -1.48
CA ALA A 162 -11.04 6.25 -1.13
C ALA A 162 -10.40 7.62 -1.33
N GLY A 163 -9.06 7.68 -1.30
CA GLY A 163 -8.34 8.92 -1.51
C GLY A 163 -6.91 8.72 -1.97
N LEU A 164 -6.32 9.81 -2.44
CA LEU A 164 -4.94 9.89 -2.91
C LEU A 164 -4.16 10.94 -2.11
N ILE A 165 -2.87 10.66 -1.88
CA ILE A 165 -1.91 11.59 -1.30
C ILE A 165 -0.75 11.70 -2.26
N PHE A 166 -0.46 12.89 -2.73
CA PHE A 166 0.73 13.17 -3.54
C PHE A 166 1.88 13.65 -2.66
N VAL A 167 3.06 13.20 -3.01
CA VAL A 167 4.32 13.66 -2.40
C VAL A 167 5.32 13.88 -3.51
N HIS A 168 5.86 15.09 -3.61
CA HIS A 168 7.03 15.35 -4.45
C HIS A 168 8.10 16.15 -3.72
N ASN A 169 9.31 16.12 -4.22
CA ASN A 169 10.41 16.86 -3.67
C ASN A 169 10.99 17.86 -4.67
N HIS A 170 11.50 18.96 -4.14
CA HIS A 170 12.33 19.92 -4.88
C HIS A 170 13.80 19.66 -4.53
N PRO A 171 14.58 19.00 -5.40
CA PRO A 171 15.98 18.74 -5.15
C PRO A 171 16.75 20.05 -4.95
N ALA A 172 17.44 20.18 -3.82
CA ALA A 172 18.21 21.40 -3.45
C ALA A 172 17.39 22.71 -3.42
N GLY A 173 16.04 22.63 -3.39
CA GLY A 173 15.12 23.76 -3.43
C GLY A 173 14.32 23.95 -2.13
N SER A 174 13.48 25.00 -2.13
CA SER A 174 12.50 25.25 -1.09
C SER A 174 11.28 24.34 -1.24
N CYS A 175 10.61 24.03 -0.12
CA CYS A 175 9.32 23.33 -0.14
C CYS A 175 8.16 24.22 -0.63
N THR A 176 8.40 25.47 -1.00
CA THR A 176 7.37 26.37 -1.55
C THR A 176 6.90 25.84 -2.90
N PRO A 177 5.59 25.59 -3.08
CA PRO A 177 5.06 25.10 -4.34
C PRO A 177 5.28 26.11 -5.49
N SER A 178 5.55 25.59 -6.67
CA SER A 178 5.54 26.36 -7.90
C SER A 178 4.10 26.62 -8.38
N GLU A 179 3.95 27.50 -9.36
CA GLU A 179 2.65 27.76 -10.01
C GLU A 179 2.14 26.50 -10.73
N MET A 180 3.05 25.72 -11.31
CA MET A 180 2.77 24.44 -11.95
C MET A 180 2.27 23.39 -10.96
N ASP A 181 2.86 23.32 -9.75
CA ASP A 181 2.39 22.42 -8.68
C ASP A 181 0.95 22.76 -8.28
N ASN A 182 0.65 24.06 -8.20
CA ASN A 182 -0.69 24.56 -7.87
C ASN A 182 -1.71 24.16 -8.94
N GLU A 183 -1.39 24.37 -10.21
CA GLU A 183 -2.29 24.00 -11.32
C GLU A 183 -2.53 22.49 -11.37
N THR A 184 -1.48 21.72 -11.19
CA THR A 184 -1.59 20.26 -11.21
C THR A 184 -2.37 19.74 -10.02
N THR A 185 -2.15 20.31 -8.84
CA THR A 185 -2.92 19.94 -7.64
C THR A 185 -4.42 20.15 -7.86
N LYS A 186 -4.82 21.32 -8.41
CA LYS A 186 -6.22 21.60 -8.76
C LYS A 186 -6.78 20.60 -9.78
N ARG A 187 -5.99 20.29 -10.81
CA ARG A 187 -6.40 19.31 -11.82
C ARG A 187 -6.60 17.91 -11.22
N CYS A 188 -5.68 17.47 -10.38
CA CYS A 188 -5.78 16.18 -9.69
C CYS A 188 -6.97 16.14 -8.72
N GLN A 189 -7.21 17.23 -7.97
CA GLN A 189 -8.39 17.33 -7.11
C GLN A 189 -9.68 17.17 -7.91
N TRP A 190 -9.80 17.85 -9.02
CA TRP A 190 -10.97 17.78 -9.91
C TRP A 190 -11.22 16.36 -10.44
N LEU A 191 -10.16 15.68 -10.85
CA LEU A 191 -10.23 14.29 -11.31
C LEU A 191 -10.60 13.32 -10.18
N CYS A 192 -10.07 13.51 -9.00
CA CYS A 192 -10.46 12.72 -7.83
C CYS A 192 -11.96 12.90 -7.52
N GLU A 193 -12.44 14.13 -7.45
CA GLU A 193 -13.85 14.46 -7.20
C GLU A 193 -14.78 13.84 -8.26
N PHE A 194 -14.39 13.92 -9.53
CA PHE A 194 -15.14 13.30 -10.62
C PHE A 194 -15.29 11.78 -10.46
N HIS A 195 -14.30 11.12 -9.87
CA HIS A 195 -14.30 9.68 -9.57
C HIS A 195 -14.80 9.33 -8.16
N ASN A 196 -15.38 10.28 -7.42
CA ASN A 196 -15.79 10.13 -6.02
C ASN A 196 -14.65 9.66 -5.11
N LEU A 197 -13.45 10.15 -5.35
CA LEU A 197 -12.27 9.99 -4.52
C LEU A 197 -11.90 11.34 -3.90
N LEU A 198 -11.18 11.29 -2.79
CA LEU A 198 -10.61 12.46 -2.14
C LEU A 198 -9.16 12.67 -2.61
N LEU A 199 -8.79 13.89 -3.03
CA LEU A 199 -7.40 14.30 -2.94
C LEU A 199 -7.13 14.71 -1.50
N CYS A 200 -6.59 13.77 -0.70
CA CYS A 200 -6.40 13.97 0.72
C CYS A 200 -5.37 15.03 1.02
N GLU A 201 -4.25 14.96 0.33
CA GLU A 201 -3.08 15.77 0.61
C GLU A 201 -2.18 15.85 -0.62
N HIS A 202 -1.45 16.95 -0.72
CA HIS A 202 -0.27 17.05 -1.56
C HIS A 202 0.85 17.68 -0.73
N ILE A 203 1.98 17.01 -0.62
CA ILE A 203 3.13 17.46 0.16
C ILE A 203 4.28 17.76 -0.77
N VAL A 204 4.84 18.96 -0.64
CA VAL A 204 6.09 19.35 -1.30
C VAL A 204 7.21 19.33 -0.28
N CYS A 205 8.27 18.57 -0.56
CA CYS A 205 9.42 18.42 0.33
C CYS A 205 10.63 19.18 -0.23
N GLY A 206 11.15 20.12 0.54
CA GLY A 206 12.36 20.88 0.22
C GLY A 206 13.42 20.76 1.31
N LEU A 207 14.56 21.42 1.13
CA LEU A 207 15.62 21.45 2.14
C LEU A 207 15.20 22.22 3.40
N ASP A 208 14.33 23.20 3.26
CA ASP A 208 13.83 24.08 4.33
C ASP A 208 12.63 23.50 5.08
N GLY A 209 12.02 22.41 4.58
CA GLY A 209 10.89 21.78 5.26
C GLY A 209 9.96 20.99 4.34
N VAL A 210 8.70 20.93 4.77
CA VAL A 210 7.60 20.37 4.00
C VAL A 210 6.44 21.36 3.96
N TYR A 211 5.83 21.50 2.79
CA TYR A 211 4.60 22.26 2.58
C TYR A 211 3.44 21.27 2.44
N SER A 212 2.30 21.57 3.05
CA SER A 212 1.08 20.76 3.01
C SER A 212 -0.04 21.58 2.37
N TYR A 213 -0.56 21.13 1.27
CA TYR A 213 -1.69 21.76 0.58
C TYR A 213 -3.00 21.67 1.37
N HIS A 214 -3.14 20.61 2.16
CA HIS A 214 -4.29 20.45 3.06
C HIS A 214 -4.21 21.47 4.22
N ALA A 215 -3.07 21.54 4.91
CA ALA A 215 -2.90 22.43 6.05
C ALA A 215 -2.93 23.93 5.66
N ASP A 216 -2.49 24.26 4.45
CA ASP A 216 -2.51 25.63 3.91
C ASP A 216 -3.93 26.06 3.47
N GLY A 217 -4.87 25.12 3.36
CA GLY A 217 -6.25 25.36 2.90
C GLY A 217 -6.41 25.49 1.40
N PHE A 218 -5.38 25.18 0.62
CA PHE A 218 -5.43 25.28 -0.84
C PHE A 218 -6.48 24.35 -1.47
N LEU A 219 -6.72 23.19 -0.85
CA LEU A 219 -7.72 22.21 -1.29
C LEU A 219 -9.16 22.65 -0.97
N GLY A 220 -9.34 23.78 -0.27
CA GLY A 220 -10.62 24.38 0.06
C GLY A 220 -10.85 24.50 1.57
N ASP A 221 -11.56 25.55 1.99
CA ASP A 221 -11.81 25.88 3.41
C ASP A 221 -12.53 24.74 4.16
N ALA A 222 -13.39 24.00 3.47
CA ALA A 222 -14.12 22.87 4.07
C ALA A 222 -13.17 21.71 4.42
N TYR A 223 -12.13 21.50 3.62
CA TYR A 223 -11.11 20.48 3.85
C TYR A 223 -10.17 20.87 4.98
N GLN A 224 -9.71 22.13 5.01
CA GLN A 224 -8.77 22.60 6.04
C GLN A 224 -9.31 22.47 7.47
N LYS A 225 -10.63 22.59 7.66
CA LYS A 225 -11.29 22.54 8.98
C LYS A 225 -11.58 21.13 9.51
N GLN A 226 -11.30 20.11 8.70
CA GLN A 226 -11.61 18.72 9.02
C GLN A 226 -10.35 17.87 8.91
N SER A 227 -10.26 16.83 9.75
CA SER A 227 -9.18 15.86 9.57
C SER A 227 -9.37 15.07 8.27
N ILE A 228 -8.27 14.69 7.64
CA ILE A 228 -8.30 13.84 6.43
C ILE A 228 -9.04 12.53 6.71
N LEU A 229 -8.89 11.96 7.90
CA LEU A 229 -9.58 10.73 8.28
C LEU A 229 -11.09 10.92 8.36
N ASP A 230 -11.58 12.06 8.87
CA ASP A 230 -13.02 12.37 8.90
C ASP A 230 -13.58 12.55 7.49
N LEU A 231 -12.82 13.19 6.60
CA LEU A 231 -13.19 13.35 5.19
C LEU A 231 -13.29 12.00 4.48
N LEU A 232 -12.30 11.12 4.65
CA LEU A 232 -12.30 9.77 4.10
C LEU A 232 -13.48 8.92 4.59
N ALA A 233 -13.80 9.00 5.88
CA ALA A 233 -14.90 8.24 6.47
C ALA A 233 -16.27 8.64 5.91
N ARG A 234 -16.50 9.92 5.60
CA ARG A 234 -17.78 10.44 5.06
C ARG A 234 -18.11 9.94 3.66
N GLY A 235 -17.12 9.79 2.78
CA GLY A 235 -17.29 9.13 1.48
C GLY A 235 -18.12 9.84 0.41
N ASN A 236 -18.53 11.10 0.60
CA ASN A 236 -19.27 11.91 -0.38
C ASN A 236 -18.53 13.21 -0.66
N TYR A 237 -17.57 13.17 -1.58
CA TYR A 237 -16.66 14.29 -1.83
C TYR A 237 -17.17 15.35 -2.81
N GLY A 238 -18.29 15.13 -3.46
CA GLY A 238 -18.78 16.01 -4.54
C GLY A 238 -20.12 16.72 -4.30
N GLN A 239 -20.72 16.67 -3.10
CA GLN A 239 -22.10 17.19 -2.89
C GLN A 239 -22.26 18.43 -2.01
N GLU A 240 -21.21 19.01 -1.44
CA GLU A 240 -21.32 20.15 -0.53
C GLU A 240 -20.86 21.52 -1.09
N THR A 241 -20.67 21.65 -2.39
CA THR A 241 -20.40 22.94 -3.04
C THR A 241 -21.39 23.23 -4.16
N ARG A 242 -22.66 23.52 -3.77
CA ARG A 242 -23.59 24.33 -4.55
C ARG A 242 -24.27 25.35 -3.67
#